data_53a57b74c6c455ef3b319d6bacf000a1
#
_entry.id   53a57b74c6c455ef3b319d6bacf000a1
#
_cell.length_a   1.000
_cell.length_b   1.000
_cell.length_c   1.000
_cell.angle_alpha   90.00
_cell.angle_beta   90.00
_cell.angle_gamma   90.00
#
_symmetry.space_group_name_H-M   'P 1'
#
loop_
_entity.id
_entity.type
_entity.pdbx_description
1 polymer ?
#
loop_
_entity_poly.entity_id
_entity_poly.type
_entity_poly.pdbx_seq_one_letter_code
_entity_poly.pdbx_strand_id
1 'polypeptide(L)'
;CKEYNILISTSLDGPAFIHNHNRGKSNSYNRVIEGINKARNYLGTDRISALMTTSELSINHPKEIIDNYLSNGFNNIFLRPLNPYGLALNNTNWETYFDKFIEFYKSALNYIIDINIQDRFFVEEFTSILLRKILTPFTTGFVDLQSPSGIINSVIVYNYDGYVYASDESRMLAEYNDYTFKLGHVT
;
A
#
# COMPACT_ATOMS: atom_id res chain seq x y z
N CYS A 1 15.73 9.75 10.95
CA CYS A 1 14.98 8.47 10.85
C CYS A 1 15.57 7.40 11.77
N LYS A 2 16.88 7.15 11.72
CA LYS A 2 17.54 6.11 12.54
C LYS A 2 17.38 6.38 14.04
N GLU A 3 17.65 7.61 14.46
CA GLU A 3 17.56 8.06 15.85
C GLU A 3 16.14 7.90 16.45
N TYR A 4 15.12 8.22 15.66
CA TYR A 4 13.71 8.19 16.07
C TYR A 4 12.97 6.90 15.67
N ASN A 5 13.70 5.86 15.26
CA ASN A 5 13.11 4.58 14.85
C ASN A 5 12.03 4.67 13.77
N ILE A 6 12.16 5.61 12.81
CA ILE A 6 11.19 5.86 11.76
C ILE A 6 11.33 4.79 10.67
N LEU A 7 10.20 4.19 10.29
CA LEU A 7 10.07 3.34 9.12
C LEU A 7 9.74 4.19 7.90
N ILE A 8 10.28 3.83 6.74
CA ILE A 8 10.02 4.50 5.48
C ILE A 8 9.22 3.58 4.58
N SER A 9 8.14 4.09 4.03
CA SER A 9 7.37 3.43 2.99
C SER A 9 7.42 4.23 1.69
N THR A 10 7.49 3.52 0.57
CA THR A 10 7.45 4.13 -0.76
C THR A 10 6.52 3.36 -1.69
N SER A 11 6.10 4.00 -2.78
CA SER A 11 5.26 3.32 -3.76
C SER A 11 6.08 2.47 -4.71
N LEU A 12 5.70 1.20 -4.88
CA LEU A 12 6.22 0.29 -5.90
C LEU A 12 5.07 -0.58 -6.42
N ASP A 13 4.59 -0.30 -7.63
CA ASP A 13 3.36 -0.95 -8.16
C ASP A 13 3.65 -2.25 -8.92
N GLY A 14 4.89 -2.73 -8.95
CA GLY A 14 5.33 -3.92 -9.66
C GLY A 14 6.46 -3.61 -10.67
N PRO A 15 6.63 -4.40 -11.74
CA PRO A 15 7.69 -4.21 -12.73
C PRO A 15 7.60 -2.87 -13.45
N ALA A 16 8.70 -2.49 -14.11
CA ALA A 16 8.89 -1.16 -14.68
C ALA A 16 7.75 -0.70 -15.59
N PHE A 17 7.19 -1.60 -16.41
CA PHE A 17 6.11 -1.24 -17.33
C PHE A 17 4.82 -0.87 -16.59
N ILE A 18 4.48 -1.57 -15.50
CA ILE A 18 3.31 -1.25 -14.66
C ILE A 18 3.57 0.03 -13.87
N HIS A 19 4.70 0.08 -13.14
CA HIS A 19 5.00 1.22 -12.27
C HIS A 19 5.10 2.54 -13.06
N ASN A 20 5.80 2.54 -14.19
CA ASN A 20 5.94 3.73 -15.02
C ASN A 20 4.60 4.18 -15.61
N HIS A 21 3.74 3.25 -16.03
CA HIS A 21 2.38 3.55 -16.50
C HIS A 21 1.56 4.21 -15.40
N ASN A 22 1.51 3.60 -14.22
CA ASN A 22 0.71 4.11 -13.09
C ASN A 22 1.19 5.48 -12.58
N ARG A 23 2.49 5.77 -12.67
CA ARG A 23 3.10 7.02 -12.15
C ARG A 23 3.32 8.08 -13.23
N GLY A 24 2.93 7.80 -14.48
CA GLY A 24 2.96 8.74 -15.59
C GLY A 24 4.35 9.25 -16.00
N LYS A 25 5.43 8.53 -15.66
CA LYS A 25 6.82 8.91 -15.99
C LYS A 25 7.63 7.68 -16.39
N SER A 26 8.31 7.76 -17.53
CA SER A 26 9.07 6.65 -18.14
C SER A 26 10.23 6.11 -17.29
N ASN A 27 10.71 6.86 -16.30
CA ASN A 27 11.85 6.46 -15.44
C ASN A 27 11.49 6.42 -13.95
N SER A 28 10.20 6.35 -13.61
CA SER A 28 9.75 6.33 -12.21
C SER A 28 10.25 5.09 -11.47
N TYR A 29 10.20 3.93 -12.12
CA TYR A 29 10.65 2.66 -11.57
C TYR A 29 12.13 2.71 -11.14
N ASN A 30 13.04 3.11 -12.02
CA ASN A 30 14.46 3.16 -11.69
C ASN A 30 14.74 4.11 -10.53
N ARG A 31 14.07 5.26 -10.52
CA ARG A 31 14.24 6.26 -9.44
C ARG A 31 13.77 5.72 -8.08
N VAL A 32 12.67 4.98 -8.03
CA VAL A 32 12.19 4.40 -6.76
C VAL A 32 13.12 3.28 -6.29
N ILE A 33 13.61 2.42 -7.19
CA ILE A 33 14.57 1.36 -6.83
C ILE A 33 15.89 1.95 -6.31
N GLU A 34 16.43 2.99 -6.97
CA GLU A 34 17.60 3.72 -6.48
C GLU A 34 17.35 4.32 -5.08
N GLY A 35 16.17 4.92 -4.86
CA GLY A 35 15.77 5.47 -3.58
C GLY A 35 15.69 4.40 -2.48
N ILE A 36 15.06 3.25 -2.77
CA ILE A 36 14.99 2.09 -1.86
C ILE A 36 16.39 1.62 -1.49
N ASN A 37 17.28 1.43 -2.47
CA ASN A 37 18.65 0.95 -2.22
C ASN A 37 19.46 1.94 -1.38
N LYS A 38 19.36 3.25 -1.67
CA LYS A 38 19.97 4.29 -0.83
C LYS A 38 19.45 4.25 0.60
N ALA A 39 18.13 4.18 0.78
CA ALA A 39 17.53 4.15 2.11
C ALA A 39 17.94 2.89 2.90
N ARG A 40 17.97 1.73 2.27
CA ARG A 40 18.45 0.46 2.88
C ARG A 40 19.90 0.54 3.34
N ASN A 41 20.75 1.16 2.55
CA ASN A 41 22.17 1.34 2.90
C ASN A 41 22.36 2.21 4.16
N TYR A 42 21.48 3.19 4.40
CA TYR A 42 21.55 4.07 5.58
C TYR A 42 20.80 3.54 6.80
N LEU A 43 19.64 2.90 6.59
CA LEU A 43 18.71 2.56 7.67
C LEU A 43 18.65 1.06 7.98
N GLY A 44 19.08 0.22 7.05
CA GLY A 44 18.90 -1.23 7.08
C GLY A 44 17.66 -1.66 6.28
N THR A 45 17.68 -2.92 5.86
CA THR A 45 16.65 -3.49 4.96
C THR A 45 15.27 -3.50 5.60
N ASP A 46 15.19 -3.80 6.88
CA ASP A 46 13.93 -3.97 7.63
C ASP A 46 13.20 -2.64 7.92
N ARG A 47 13.82 -1.52 7.56
CA ARG A 47 13.25 -0.19 7.76
C ARG A 47 12.53 0.37 6.54
N ILE A 48 12.59 -0.34 5.42
CA ILE A 48 12.06 0.13 4.16
C ILE A 48 10.97 -0.83 3.68
N SER A 49 9.76 -0.36 3.57
CA SER A 49 8.63 -1.07 2.98
C SER A 49 8.23 -0.48 1.64
N ALA A 50 7.53 -1.26 0.85
CA ALA A 50 6.94 -0.83 -0.40
C ALA A 50 5.42 -1.07 -0.37
N LEU A 51 4.67 -0.11 -0.90
CA LEU A 51 3.22 -0.20 -1.06
C LEU A 51 2.87 -0.18 -2.54
N MET A 52 2.06 -1.12 -2.97
CA MET A 52 1.50 -1.12 -4.31
C MET A 52 0.06 -0.60 -4.33
N THR A 53 -0.37 -0.20 -5.50
CA THR A 53 -1.77 0.06 -5.81
C THR A 53 -2.13 -0.71 -7.07
N THR A 54 -3.18 -1.52 -7.01
CA THR A 54 -3.59 -2.38 -8.10
C THR A 54 -4.42 -1.60 -9.11
N SER A 55 -3.81 -1.14 -10.20
CA SER A 55 -4.51 -0.50 -11.32
C SER A 55 -5.16 -1.54 -12.24
N GLU A 56 -5.97 -1.10 -13.21
CA GLU A 56 -6.54 -2.00 -14.22
C GLU A 56 -5.46 -2.75 -15.02
N LEU A 57 -4.30 -2.13 -15.26
CA LEU A 57 -3.17 -2.81 -15.87
C LEU A 57 -2.58 -3.88 -14.93
N SER A 58 -2.45 -3.57 -13.65
CA SER A 58 -1.87 -4.47 -12.64
C SER A 58 -2.66 -5.77 -12.48
N ILE A 59 -3.98 -5.72 -12.61
CA ILE A 59 -4.91 -6.86 -12.44
C ILE A 59 -4.51 -8.08 -13.28
N ASN A 60 -3.91 -7.87 -14.45
CA ASN A 60 -3.54 -8.95 -15.36
C ASN A 60 -2.16 -9.55 -15.08
N HIS A 61 -1.43 -9.06 -14.07
CA HIS A 61 -0.02 -9.38 -13.84
C HIS A 61 0.32 -9.75 -12.39
N PRO A 62 -0.48 -10.64 -11.72
CA PRO A 62 -0.26 -10.96 -10.31
C PRO A 62 1.11 -11.57 -10.03
N LYS A 63 1.59 -12.48 -10.87
CA LYS A 63 2.87 -13.17 -10.68
C LYS A 63 4.05 -12.22 -10.91
N GLU A 64 4.03 -11.46 -11.99
CA GLU A 64 5.09 -10.51 -12.33
C GLU A 64 5.28 -9.45 -11.25
N ILE A 65 4.19 -9.04 -10.59
CA ILE A 65 4.23 -8.09 -9.46
C ILE A 65 4.94 -8.72 -8.27
N ILE A 66 4.56 -9.94 -7.88
CA ILE A 66 5.15 -10.67 -6.75
C ILE A 66 6.64 -10.96 -7.04
N ASP A 67 6.97 -11.44 -8.22
CA ASP A 67 8.36 -11.70 -8.63
C ASP A 67 9.21 -10.44 -8.62
N ASN A 68 8.62 -9.30 -8.99
CA ASN A 68 9.31 -8.01 -8.91
C ASN A 68 9.63 -7.62 -7.46
N TYR A 69 8.71 -7.81 -6.53
CA TYR A 69 8.97 -7.58 -5.10
C TYR A 69 10.07 -8.49 -4.57
N LEU A 70 9.98 -9.80 -4.87
CA LEU A 70 10.99 -10.78 -4.49
C LEU A 70 12.39 -10.46 -5.05
N SER A 71 12.47 -10.08 -6.33
CA SER A 71 13.74 -9.73 -6.99
C SER A 71 14.36 -8.45 -6.43
N ASN A 72 13.55 -7.54 -5.89
CA ASN A 72 14.01 -6.34 -5.19
C ASN A 72 14.23 -6.56 -3.69
N GLY A 73 14.25 -7.81 -3.19
CA GLY A 73 14.59 -8.16 -1.82
C GLY A 73 13.51 -7.80 -0.80
N PHE A 74 12.25 -7.73 -1.20
CA PHE A 74 11.12 -7.68 -0.28
C PHE A 74 10.67 -9.10 0.06
N ASN A 75 10.22 -9.29 1.29
CA ASN A 75 9.66 -10.54 1.79
C ASN A 75 8.16 -10.44 2.09
N ASN A 76 7.55 -9.33 1.74
CA ASN A 76 6.13 -9.05 1.93
C ASN A 76 5.58 -8.15 0.83
N ILE A 77 4.26 -8.18 0.69
CA ILE A 77 3.49 -7.29 -0.18
C ILE A 77 2.13 -7.02 0.45
N PHE A 78 1.61 -5.81 0.29
CA PHE A 78 0.22 -5.48 0.56
C PHE A 78 -0.50 -5.28 -0.78
N LEU A 79 -1.34 -6.23 -1.16
CA LEU A 79 -2.13 -6.18 -2.39
C LEU A 79 -3.31 -5.22 -2.21
N ARG A 80 -3.06 -3.95 -2.48
CA ARG A 80 -3.99 -2.87 -2.20
C ARG A 80 -4.86 -2.54 -3.42
N PRO A 81 -6.20 -2.51 -3.29
CA PRO A 81 -7.07 -2.01 -4.37
C PRO A 81 -6.86 -0.52 -4.60
N LEU A 82 -7.35 -0.03 -5.74
CA LEU A 82 -7.51 1.40 -5.98
C LEU A 82 -8.48 1.99 -4.96
N ASN A 83 -8.17 3.19 -4.49
CA ASN A 83 -9.10 3.99 -3.73
C ASN A 83 -9.93 4.86 -4.71
N PRO A 84 -11.27 4.92 -4.59
CA PRO A 84 -12.13 5.68 -5.51
C PRO A 84 -12.06 7.20 -5.27
N TYR A 85 -10.84 7.75 -5.15
CA TYR A 85 -10.56 9.17 -4.98
C TYR A 85 -9.54 9.65 -6.01
N GLY A 86 -9.51 10.96 -6.23
CA GLY A 86 -8.54 11.61 -7.12
C GLY A 86 -8.71 11.16 -8.57
N LEU A 87 -7.59 10.94 -9.25
CA LEU A 87 -7.57 10.56 -10.68
C LEU A 87 -8.25 9.22 -10.97
N ALA A 88 -8.26 8.30 -10.01
CA ALA A 88 -8.87 6.99 -10.18
C ALA A 88 -10.40 7.08 -10.31
N LEU A 89 -11.03 8.08 -9.68
CA LEU A 89 -12.49 8.25 -9.70
C LEU A 89 -13.07 8.26 -11.11
N ASN A 90 -12.41 8.96 -12.03
CA ASN A 90 -12.91 9.18 -13.40
C ASN A 90 -12.27 8.23 -14.44
N ASN A 91 -11.23 7.48 -14.06
CA ASN A 91 -10.43 6.68 -14.99
C ASN A 91 -10.58 5.17 -14.78
N THR A 92 -11.46 4.75 -13.88
CA THR A 92 -11.67 3.34 -13.53
C THR A 92 -13.13 2.95 -13.73
N ASN A 93 -13.34 1.82 -14.38
CA ASN A 93 -14.68 1.22 -14.46
C ASN A 93 -14.99 0.49 -13.15
N TRP A 94 -15.60 1.19 -12.19
CA TRP A 94 -15.89 0.69 -10.85
C TRP A 94 -16.90 -0.46 -10.82
N GLU A 95 -17.79 -0.58 -11.82
CA GLU A 95 -18.76 -1.67 -11.91
C GLU A 95 -18.11 -3.05 -12.03
N THR A 96 -16.93 -3.11 -12.68
CA THR A 96 -16.22 -4.37 -12.92
C THR A 96 -14.89 -4.46 -12.19
N TYR A 97 -14.38 -3.36 -11.66
CA TYR A 97 -13.05 -3.30 -11.07
C TYR A 97 -12.92 -4.23 -9.86
N PHE A 98 -13.86 -4.19 -8.93
CA PHE A 98 -13.75 -4.98 -7.69
C PHE A 98 -13.84 -6.48 -7.94
N ASP A 99 -14.67 -6.93 -8.87
CA ASP A 99 -14.74 -8.35 -9.26
C ASP A 99 -13.41 -8.82 -9.84
N LYS A 100 -12.83 -8.03 -10.75
CA LYS A 100 -11.50 -8.32 -11.31
C LYS A 100 -10.40 -8.26 -10.24
N PHE A 101 -10.47 -7.33 -9.30
CA PHE A 101 -9.53 -7.24 -8.19
C PHE A 101 -9.60 -8.48 -7.30
N ILE A 102 -10.78 -9.00 -7.00
CA ILE A 102 -10.93 -10.24 -6.21
C ILE A 102 -10.28 -11.43 -6.92
N GLU A 103 -10.48 -11.57 -8.23
CA GLU A 103 -9.82 -12.66 -8.99
C GLU A 103 -8.29 -12.48 -9.07
N PHE A 104 -7.81 -11.26 -9.26
CA PHE A 104 -6.39 -10.91 -9.14
C PHE A 104 -5.84 -11.32 -7.77
N TYR A 105 -6.53 -10.91 -6.69
CA TYR A 105 -6.12 -11.17 -5.32
C TYR A 105 -6.02 -12.67 -5.03
N LYS A 106 -7.02 -13.46 -5.43
CA LYS A 106 -7.02 -14.93 -5.31
C LYS A 106 -5.83 -15.55 -6.07
N SER A 107 -5.60 -15.11 -7.31
CA SER A 107 -4.48 -15.60 -8.12
C SER A 107 -3.12 -15.28 -7.50
N ALA A 108 -2.96 -14.04 -7.03
CA ALA A 108 -1.75 -13.58 -6.35
C ALA A 108 -1.51 -14.34 -5.04
N LEU A 109 -2.54 -14.51 -4.20
CA LEU A 109 -2.45 -15.22 -2.94
C LEU A 109 -2.10 -16.70 -3.14
N ASN A 110 -2.72 -17.39 -4.10
CA ASN A 110 -2.37 -18.75 -4.44
C ASN A 110 -0.90 -18.86 -4.87
N TYR A 111 -0.41 -17.94 -5.68
CA TYR A 111 0.99 -17.92 -6.08
C TYR A 111 1.94 -17.68 -4.89
N ILE A 112 1.57 -16.80 -3.95
CA ILE A 112 2.33 -16.59 -2.70
C ILE A 112 2.35 -17.87 -1.84
N ILE A 113 1.24 -18.60 -1.76
CA ILE A 113 1.17 -19.88 -1.05
C ILE A 113 2.13 -20.90 -1.71
N ASP A 114 2.12 -21.00 -3.04
CA ASP A 114 3.01 -21.91 -3.78
C ASP A 114 4.49 -21.57 -3.53
N ILE A 115 4.85 -20.28 -3.48
CA ILE A 115 6.20 -19.81 -3.14
C ILE A 115 6.60 -20.28 -1.73
N ASN A 116 5.69 -20.15 -0.75
CA ASN A 116 5.95 -20.56 0.63
C ASN A 116 6.06 -22.08 0.78
N ILE A 117 5.28 -22.87 0.03
CA ILE A 117 5.40 -24.34 -0.03
C ILE A 117 6.78 -24.76 -0.56
N GLN A 118 7.42 -23.94 -1.38
CA GLN A 118 8.78 -24.14 -1.92
C GLN A 118 9.88 -23.57 -0.99
N ASP A 119 9.60 -23.41 0.29
CA ASP A 119 10.51 -22.90 1.32
C ASP A 119 11.03 -21.47 1.07
N ARG A 120 10.36 -20.68 0.27
CA ARG A 120 10.68 -19.27 0.07
C ARG A 120 9.68 -18.40 0.81
N PHE A 121 10.07 -17.84 1.96
CA PHE A 121 9.22 -17.01 2.80
C PHE A 121 8.78 -15.72 2.08
N PHE A 122 7.46 -15.53 1.94
CA PHE A 122 6.85 -14.32 1.43
C PHE A 122 5.44 -14.12 2.02
N VAL A 123 5.09 -12.93 2.48
CA VAL A 123 3.84 -12.63 3.19
C VAL A 123 2.95 -11.71 2.36
N GLU A 124 1.67 -12.05 2.25
CA GLU A 124 0.63 -11.08 1.89
C GLU A 124 0.07 -10.46 3.19
N GLU A 125 0.27 -9.16 3.34
CA GLU A 125 0.05 -8.43 4.60
C GLU A 125 -1.42 -8.38 5.01
N PHE A 126 -2.34 -8.13 4.07
CA PHE A 126 -3.76 -8.02 4.40
C PHE A 126 -4.36 -9.36 4.86
N THR A 127 -4.04 -10.45 4.15
CA THR A 127 -4.41 -11.82 4.57
C THR A 127 -3.83 -12.15 5.95
N SER A 128 -2.57 -11.80 6.20
CA SER A 128 -1.91 -12.01 7.49
C SER A 128 -2.64 -11.29 8.63
N ILE A 129 -3.04 -10.04 8.40
CA ILE A 129 -3.83 -9.25 9.34
C ILE A 129 -5.21 -9.88 9.58
N LEU A 130 -5.90 -10.31 8.53
CA LEU A 130 -7.20 -10.97 8.65
C LEU A 130 -7.11 -12.27 9.45
N LEU A 131 -6.12 -13.11 9.15
CA LEU A 131 -5.88 -14.35 9.90
C LEU A 131 -5.60 -14.06 11.37
N ARG A 132 -4.79 -13.06 11.67
CA ARG A 132 -4.53 -12.63 13.04
C ARG A 132 -5.82 -12.19 13.76
N LYS A 133 -6.69 -11.43 13.08
CA LYS A 133 -7.99 -11.01 13.65
C LYS A 133 -8.92 -12.19 13.91
N ILE A 134 -8.91 -13.20 13.05
CA ILE A 134 -9.79 -14.37 13.16
C ILE A 134 -9.28 -15.36 14.23
N LEU A 135 -7.96 -15.60 14.24
CA LEU A 135 -7.36 -16.70 15.00
C LEU A 135 -6.80 -16.28 16.35
N THR A 136 -6.71 -14.98 16.65
CA THR A 136 -6.11 -14.50 17.91
C THR A 136 -6.95 -13.41 18.57
N PRO A 137 -6.87 -13.26 19.90
CA PRO A 137 -7.54 -12.18 20.63
C PRO A 137 -6.78 -10.83 20.55
N PHE A 138 -5.66 -10.77 19.86
CA PHE A 138 -4.78 -9.59 19.84
C PHE A 138 -5.27 -8.55 18.83
N THR A 139 -5.14 -7.28 19.20
CA THR A 139 -5.41 -6.18 18.27
C THR A 139 -4.43 -6.20 17.09
N THR A 140 -4.92 -5.82 15.92
CA THR A 140 -4.11 -5.63 14.71
C THR A 140 -3.67 -4.18 14.52
N GLY A 141 -4.09 -3.26 15.41
CA GLY A 141 -3.84 -1.83 15.26
C GLY A 141 -4.62 -1.22 14.10
N PHE A 142 -4.10 -0.13 13.56
CA PHE A 142 -4.63 0.48 12.34
C PHE A 142 -4.38 -0.42 11.13
N VAL A 143 -5.42 -0.58 10.31
CA VAL A 143 -5.35 -1.32 9.04
C VAL A 143 -5.92 -0.42 7.95
N ASP A 144 -5.12 -0.13 6.94
CA ASP A 144 -5.54 0.66 5.78
C ASP A 144 -6.73 0.00 5.06
N LEU A 145 -7.65 0.83 4.58
CA LEU A 145 -8.89 0.43 3.91
C LEU A 145 -9.84 -0.44 4.75
N GLN A 146 -9.68 -0.47 6.06
CA GLN A 146 -10.57 -1.16 6.97
C GLN A 146 -11.83 -0.32 7.26
N SER A 147 -12.98 -0.97 7.36
CA SER A 147 -14.22 -0.36 7.86
C SER A 147 -14.75 -1.14 9.08
N PRO A 148 -14.97 -0.49 10.22
CA PRO A 148 -14.65 0.91 10.55
C PRO A 148 -13.15 1.15 10.65
N SER A 149 -12.67 2.34 10.21
CA SER A 149 -11.25 2.69 10.17
C SER A 149 -10.61 2.96 11.54
N GLY A 150 -11.42 3.09 12.59
CA GLY A 150 -10.93 3.45 13.93
C GLY A 150 -10.48 4.91 14.03
N ILE A 151 -11.18 5.80 13.34
CA ILE A 151 -10.94 7.26 13.34
C ILE A 151 -10.57 7.77 14.74
N ILE A 152 -9.49 8.57 14.83
CA ILE A 152 -8.91 9.15 16.06
C ILE A 152 -8.28 8.10 16.99
N ASN A 153 -8.90 6.95 17.20
CA ASN A 153 -8.40 5.93 18.11
C ASN A 153 -7.18 5.16 17.56
N SER A 154 -7.14 4.95 16.24
CA SER A 154 -6.08 4.16 15.59
C SER A 154 -5.20 4.98 14.67
N VAL A 155 -5.65 6.16 14.23
CA VAL A 155 -4.91 7.02 13.31
C VAL A 155 -5.25 8.49 13.52
N ILE A 156 -4.23 9.34 13.43
CA ILE A 156 -4.34 10.79 13.29
C ILE A 156 -3.35 11.19 12.18
N VAL A 157 -3.81 12.02 11.25
CA VAL A 157 -3.00 12.46 10.10
C VAL A 157 -2.56 13.90 10.30
N TYR A 158 -1.25 14.13 10.31
CA TYR A 158 -0.63 15.45 10.26
C TYR A 158 -0.30 15.77 8.81
N ASN A 159 -0.93 16.79 8.26
CA ASN A 159 -0.71 17.20 6.89
C ASN A 159 0.45 18.22 6.80
N TYR A 160 1.02 18.37 5.61
CA TYR A 160 2.16 19.26 5.35
C TYR A 160 1.88 20.75 5.60
N ASP A 161 0.62 21.13 5.58
CA ASP A 161 0.13 22.50 5.86
C ASP A 161 -0.08 22.79 7.36
N GLY A 162 0.25 21.82 8.23
CA GLY A 162 0.08 21.91 9.68
C GLY A 162 -1.33 21.59 10.18
N TYR A 163 -2.28 21.29 9.31
CA TYR A 163 -3.60 20.84 9.74
C TYR A 163 -3.60 19.36 10.11
N VAL A 164 -4.50 19.01 11.03
CA VAL A 164 -4.65 17.66 11.58
C VAL A 164 -6.02 17.11 11.19
N TYR A 165 -6.06 15.88 10.73
CA TYR A 165 -7.27 15.20 10.28
C TYR A 165 -7.48 13.88 11.02
N ALA A 166 -8.75 13.46 11.10
CA ALA A 166 -9.17 12.27 11.83
C ALA A 166 -8.73 10.95 11.14
N SER A 167 -8.52 10.99 9.82
CA SER A 167 -8.05 9.86 9.00
C SER A 167 -7.44 10.36 7.68
N ASP A 168 -6.87 9.47 6.89
CA ASP A 168 -6.35 9.80 5.55
C ASP A 168 -7.49 10.15 4.58
N GLU A 169 -8.63 9.46 4.67
CA GLU A 169 -9.83 9.79 3.89
C GLU A 169 -10.34 11.19 4.24
N SER A 170 -10.28 11.57 5.52
CA SER A 170 -10.66 12.93 5.97
C SER A 170 -9.79 14.00 5.33
N ARG A 171 -8.48 13.73 5.22
CA ARG A 171 -7.54 14.61 4.50
C ARG A 171 -7.85 14.67 3.01
N MET A 172 -8.19 13.52 2.40
CA MET A 172 -8.59 13.46 0.98
C MET A 172 -9.88 14.25 0.72
N LEU A 173 -10.87 14.19 1.61
CA LEU A 173 -12.10 14.99 1.51
C LEU A 173 -11.80 16.50 1.56
N ALA A 174 -10.82 16.91 2.35
CA ALA A 174 -10.42 18.32 2.41
C ALA A 174 -9.88 18.87 1.08
N GLU A 175 -9.27 18.03 0.24
CA GLU A 175 -8.86 18.40 -1.13
C GLU A 175 -10.07 18.69 -2.06
N TYR A 176 -11.26 18.23 -1.68
CA TYR A 176 -12.54 18.52 -2.34
C TYR A 176 -13.36 19.59 -1.58
N ASN A 177 -12.73 20.38 -0.70
CA ASN A 177 -13.33 21.42 0.14
C ASN A 177 -14.33 20.90 1.18
N ASP A 178 -14.28 19.62 1.54
CA ASP A 178 -15.02 19.07 2.68
C ASP A 178 -14.11 18.96 3.90
N TYR A 179 -14.28 19.90 4.84
CA TYR A 179 -13.47 20.00 6.05
C TYR A 179 -14.16 19.45 7.30
N THR A 180 -15.21 18.65 7.15
CA THR A 180 -16.01 18.11 8.26
C THR A 180 -15.17 17.38 9.31
N PHE A 181 -14.12 16.67 8.89
CA PHE A 181 -13.26 15.88 9.77
C PHE A 181 -11.90 16.54 10.04
N LYS A 182 -11.76 17.83 9.80
CA LYS A 182 -10.57 18.58 10.19
C LYS A 182 -10.59 18.84 11.70
N LEU A 183 -9.57 18.38 12.41
CA LEU A 183 -9.51 18.45 13.87
C LEU A 183 -8.94 19.76 14.39
N GLY A 184 -7.99 20.36 13.68
CA GLY A 184 -7.32 21.57 14.12
C GLY A 184 -6.01 21.83 13.40
N HIS A 185 -5.15 22.63 14.02
CA HIS A 185 -3.80 22.96 13.55
C HIS A 185 -2.77 22.69 14.65
N VAL A 186 -1.53 22.36 14.31
CA VAL A 186 -0.47 21.99 15.26
C VAL A 186 0.12 23.18 16.05
N THR A 187 -0.31 24.40 15.72
CA THR A 187 0.10 25.65 16.44
C THR A 187 -1.06 26.29 17.14
#